data_7c786e658f0270f965c4dc7f4a3e7d20
#
_entry.id   7c786e658f0270f965c4dc7f4a3e7d20
#
_cell.length_a   1.000
_cell.length_b   1.000
_cell.length_c   1.000
_cell.angle_alpha   90.00
_cell.angle_beta   90.00
_cell.angle_gamma   90.00
#
_symmetry.space_group_name_H-M   'P 1'
#
loop_
_entity.id
_entity.type
_entity.pdbx_description
1 polymer ?
#
loop_
_entity_poly.entity_id
_entity_poly.type
_entity_poly.pdbx_seq_one_letter_code
_entity_poly.pdbx_strand_id
1 'polypeptide(L)'
;MFLTKLGPFNGKTWEDLCQLVFKLKHGAEGYQHIQADPGDFGLEGYTIHSGIGFQCYCPEKHYGIKELYEAQRDKITTDIKKLKTNQTEIAKRIGPTKIGEWFFVTPAVDRNALLAHVRQKEAEVRAWNLPILKDDFVIQLRDADFYLKEINEVRSLNGTALNFDSSPPVLAALTGPQHEYEGNMLRKTELRLAPKIASPNMAKLVNGLYSQVKRRLAQTVNDVWARGIDGRLEGVGHSENDC
;
A
#
# COMPACT_ATOMS: atom_id res chain seq x y z
N MET A 1 -4.46 -11.01 4.19
CA MET A 1 -3.53 -9.94 3.77
C MET A 1 -2.37 -10.53 2.99
N PHE A 2 -1.93 -9.84 1.96
CA PHE A 2 -0.74 -10.18 1.19
C PHE A 2 0.50 -9.49 1.79
N LEU A 3 1.53 -10.27 2.11
CA LEU A 3 2.77 -9.75 2.71
C LEU A 3 3.72 -9.26 1.62
N THR A 4 4.18 -8.03 1.75
CA THR A 4 5.17 -7.42 0.86
C THR A 4 6.36 -6.88 1.66
N LYS A 5 7.44 -6.49 0.98
CA LYS A 5 8.55 -5.76 1.62
C LYS A 5 8.16 -4.38 2.16
N LEU A 6 6.99 -3.87 1.76
CA LEU A 6 6.44 -2.61 2.22
C LEU A 6 5.43 -2.78 3.37
N GLY A 7 5.15 -4.00 3.79
CA GLY A 7 4.18 -4.34 4.80
C GLY A 7 3.02 -5.19 4.26
N PRO A 8 2.03 -5.51 5.10
CA PRO A 8 0.85 -6.25 4.69
C PRO A 8 -0.16 -5.34 3.99
N PHE A 9 -0.74 -5.85 2.88
CA PHE A 9 -1.81 -5.19 2.15
C PHE A 9 -2.99 -6.14 1.90
N ASN A 10 -4.16 -5.58 1.74
CA ASN A 10 -5.34 -6.18 1.10
C ASN A 10 -5.77 -5.32 -0.09
N GLY A 11 -6.83 -5.71 -0.79
CA GLY A 11 -7.31 -4.97 -1.96
C GLY A 11 -7.52 -3.48 -1.67
N LYS A 12 -8.25 -3.18 -0.57
CA LYS A 12 -8.58 -1.78 -0.20
C LYS A 12 -7.35 -0.97 0.20
N THR A 13 -6.51 -1.49 1.09
CA THR A 13 -5.34 -0.74 1.58
C THR A 13 -4.29 -0.52 0.50
N TRP A 14 -4.19 -1.45 -0.46
CA TRP A 14 -3.35 -1.30 -1.64
C TRP A 14 -3.89 -0.22 -2.57
N GLU A 15 -5.18 -0.24 -2.89
CA GLU A 15 -5.84 0.78 -3.70
C GLU A 15 -5.67 2.17 -3.09
N ASP A 16 -5.93 2.33 -1.76
CA ASP A 16 -5.78 3.61 -1.07
C ASP A 16 -4.36 4.18 -1.18
N LEU A 17 -3.33 3.33 -1.02
CA LEU A 17 -1.95 3.71 -1.24
C LEU A 17 -1.71 4.13 -2.70
N CYS A 18 -2.17 3.32 -3.66
CA CYS A 18 -2.03 3.60 -5.07
C CYS A 18 -2.67 4.93 -5.46
N GLN A 19 -3.86 5.26 -4.92
CA GLN A 19 -4.54 6.52 -5.17
C GLN A 19 -3.71 7.74 -4.73
N LEU A 20 -3.02 7.67 -3.60
CA LEU A 20 -2.11 8.73 -3.13
C LEU A 20 -0.88 8.83 -4.03
N VAL A 21 -0.29 7.70 -4.38
CA VAL A 21 0.87 7.60 -5.27
C VAL A 21 0.55 8.17 -6.66
N PHE A 22 -0.60 7.82 -7.23
CA PHE A 22 -0.99 8.32 -8.56
C PHE A 22 -1.24 9.82 -8.56
N LYS A 23 -1.87 10.36 -7.53
CA LYS A 23 -2.04 11.81 -7.36
C LYS A 23 -0.71 12.53 -7.29
N LEU A 24 0.27 11.95 -6.59
CA LEU A 24 1.61 12.52 -6.47
C LEU A 24 2.37 12.44 -7.80
N LYS A 25 2.42 11.27 -8.43
CA LYS A 25 3.21 11.03 -9.64
C LYS A 25 2.59 11.63 -10.90
N HIS A 26 1.29 11.48 -11.06
CA HIS A 26 0.55 11.82 -12.28
C HIS A 26 -0.35 13.05 -12.14
N GLY A 27 -0.21 13.80 -11.05
CA GLY A 27 -0.98 15.04 -10.83
C GLY A 27 -0.81 16.06 -11.95
N ALA A 28 0.43 16.26 -12.42
CA ALA A 28 0.73 17.16 -13.55
C ALA A 28 0.13 16.68 -14.89
N GLU A 29 -0.16 15.38 -15.02
CA GLU A 29 -0.82 14.78 -16.19
C GLU A 29 -2.35 14.82 -16.08
N GLY A 30 -2.88 15.46 -15.03
CA GLY A 30 -4.32 15.55 -14.78
C GLY A 30 -4.92 14.25 -14.28
N TYR A 31 -4.29 13.61 -13.29
CA TYR A 31 -4.85 12.38 -12.69
C TYR A 31 -6.24 12.59 -12.12
N GLN A 32 -7.18 11.71 -12.49
CA GLN A 32 -8.54 11.67 -11.98
C GLN A 32 -8.84 10.28 -11.42
N HIS A 33 -9.30 10.24 -10.16
CA HIS A 33 -9.78 9.02 -9.53
C HIS A 33 -11.21 8.71 -9.99
N ILE A 34 -11.49 7.45 -10.34
CA ILE A 34 -12.83 6.94 -10.62
C ILE A 34 -13.30 6.16 -9.41
N GLN A 35 -14.38 6.63 -8.77
CA GLN A 35 -14.94 5.96 -7.58
C GLN A 35 -15.57 4.61 -7.97
N ALA A 36 -15.49 3.65 -7.05
CA ALA A 36 -16.00 2.29 -7.28
C ALA A 36 -17.53 2.18 -7.27
N ASP A 37 -18.26 3.19 -6.82
CA ASP A 37 -19.72 3.21 -6.82
C ASP A 37 -20.26 4.05 -8.02
N PRO A 38 -21.02 3.46 -8.92
CA PRO A 38 -21.61 2.12 -9.01
C PRO A 38 -20.72 1.03 -9.64
N GLY A 39 -19.42 1.21 -9.72
CA GLY A 39 -18.45 0.23 -10.24
C GLY A 39 -17.24 0.90 -10.86
N ASP A 40 -16.12 0.20 -10.84
CA ASP A 40 -14.82 0.68 -11.36
C ASP A 40 -14.68 0.58 -12.89
N PHE A 41 -15.57 -0.18 -13.55
CA PHE A 41 -15.59 -0.41 -15.00
C PHE A 41 -14.27 -0.90 -15.61
N GLY A 42 -13.35 -1.41 -14.78
CA GLY A 42 -11.98 -1.78 -15.17
C GLY A 42 -10.98 -0.61 -15.19
N LEU A 43 -11.37 0.51 -14.58
CA LEU A 43 -10.54 1.72 -14.41
C LEU A 43 -10.82 2.34 -13.03
N GLU A 44 -9.84 2.37 -12.16
CA GLU A 44 -9.90 3.05 -10.86
C GLU A 44 -9.40 4.50 -10.94
N GLY A 45 -8.83 4.88 -12.07
CA GLY A 45 -8.39 6.22 -12.36
C GLY A 45 -7.82 6.36 -13.76
N TYR A 46 -7.63 7.59 -14.20
CA TYR A 46 -7.02 7.91 -15.49
C TYR A 46 -6.32 9.26 -15.46
N THR A 47 -5.49 9.52 -16.47
CA THR A 47 -4.89 10.84 -16.71
C THR A 47 -5.52 11.52 -17.92
N ILE A 48 -5.91 12.80 -17.77
CA ILE A 48 -6.57 13.58 -18.81
C ILE A 48 -5.63 13.82 -19.99
N HIS A 49 -4.38 14.20 -19.72
CA HIS A 49 -3.46 14.67 -20.75
C HIS A 49 -2.72 13.54 -21.46
N SER A 50 -2.26 12.55 -20.73
CA SER A 50 -1.50 11.42 -21.31
C SER A 50 -2.38 10.24 -21.75
N GLY A 51 -3.57 10.08 -21.15
CA GLY A 51 -4.48 8.97 -21.49
C GLY A 51 -3.99 7.64 -20.92
N ILE A 52 -3.51 7.64 -19.68
CA ILE A 52 -3.16 6.42 -18.93
C ILE A 52 -4.37 6.03 -18.09
N GLY A 53 -4.80 4.78 -18.18
CA GLY A 53 -5.79 4.17 -17.30
C GLY A 53 -5.11 3.32 -16.24
N PHE A 54 -5.65 3.29 -15.02
CA PHE A 54 -5.08 2.56 -13.89
C PHE A 54 -6.08 1.56 -13.34
N GLN A 55 -5.59 0.35 -13.03
CA GLN A 55 -6.32 -0.70 -12.33
C GLN A 55 -5.40 -1.29 -11.26
N CYS A 56 -5.83 -1.22 -10.00
CA CYS A 56 -5.10 -1.81 -8.88
C CYS A 56 -5.57 -3.24 -8.60
N TYR A 57 -4.65 -4.06 -8.15
CA TYR A 57 -4.96 -5.39 -7.66
C TYR A 57 -3.99 -5.79 -6.56
N CYS A 58 -4.54 -6.23 -5.44
CA CYS A 58 -3.77 -6.89 -4.39
C CYS A 58 -4.48 -8.19 -4.00
N PRO A 59 -3.75 -9.32 -3.90
CA PRO A 59 -4.31 -10.56 -3.40
C PRO A 59 -4.83 -10.42 -1.96
N GLU A 60 -5.93 -11.10 -1.64
CA GLU A 60 -6.55 -11.08 -0.31
C GLU A 60 -5.76 -11.86 0.75
N LYS A 61 -4.98 -12.82 0.31
CA LYS A 61 -4.13 -13.68 1.13
C LYS A 61 -2.77 -13.89 0.47
N HIS A 62 -1.84 -14.47 1.20
CA HIS A 62 -0.57 -14.88 0.61
C HIS A 62 -0.81 -16.07 -0.33
N TYR A 63 -0.30 -15.95 -1.54
CA TYR A 63 -0.36 -16.97 -2.60
C TYR A 63 1.04 -17.50 -2.90
N GLY A 64 1.14 -18.77 -3.29
CA GLY A 64 2.32 -19.27 -3.97
C GLY A 64 2.47 -18.65 -5.37
N ILE A 65 3.67 -18.74 -5.97
CA ILE A 65 4.00 -18.11 -7.25
C ILE A 65 3.01 -18.47 -8.37
N LYS A 66 2.56 -19.74 -8.41
CA LYS A 66 1.59 -20.21 -9.41
C LYS A 66 0.21 -19.61 -9.18
N GLU A 67 -0.28 -19.65 -7.94
CA GLU A 67 -1.60 -19.12 -7.56
C GLU A 67 -1.66 -17.60 -7.78
N LEU A 68 -0.60 -16.88 -7.44
CA LEU A 68 -0.50 -15.44 -7.68
C LEU A 68 -0.62 -15.12 -9.17
N TYR A 69 0.10 -15.86 -10.01
CA TYR A 69 0.01 -15.71 -11.46
C TYR A 69 -1.42 -15.95 -11.99
N GLU A 70 -2.06 -17.04 -11.55
CA GLU A 70 -3.43 -17.38 -11.97
C GLU A 70 -4.42 -16.28 -11.56
N ALA A 71 -4.34 -15.80 -10.32
CA ALA A 71 -5.19 -14.72 -9.82
C ALA A 71 -4.99 -13.39 -10.57
N GLN A 72 -3.73 -13.00 -10.83
CA GLN A 72 -3.41 -11.79 -11.62
C GLN A 72 -3.88 -11.92 -13.07
N ARG A 73 -3.67 -13.05 -13.72
CA ARG A 73 -4.14 -13.36 -15.08
C ARG A 73 -5.65 -13.23 -15.20
N ASP A 74 -6.37 -13.81 -14.25
CA ASP A 74 -7.84 -13.83 -14.25
C ASP A 74 -8.40 -12.44 -13.96
N LYS A 75 -7.78 -11.69 -13.05
CA LYS A 75 -8.13 -10.29 -12.77
C LYS A 75 -7.92 -9.40 -13.99
N ILE A 76 -6.75 -9.45 -14.65
CA ILE A 76 -6.48 -8.71 -15.88
C ILE A 76 -7.54 -9.04 -16.95
N THR A 77 -7.83 -10.34 -17.16
CA THR A 77 -8.80 -10.77 -18.15
C THR A 77 -10.20 -10.22 -17.86
N THR A 78 -10.60 -10.22 -16.58
CA THR A 78 -11.91 -9.74 -16.14
C THR A 78 -12.02 -8.23 -16.31
N ASP A 79 -11.03 -7.47 -15.85
CA ASP A 79 -11.11 -6.01 -15.87
C ASP A 79 -10.99 -5.43 -17.28
N ILE A 80 -10.17 -6.03 -18.13
CA ILE A 80 -10.10 -5.64 -19.54
C ILE A 80 -11.44 -5.86 -20.25
N LYS A 81 -12.15 -6.96 -19.97
CA LYS A 81 -13.48 -7.18 -20.53
C LYS A 81 -14.48 -6.09 -20.12
N LYS A 82 -14.33 -5.53 -18.90
CA LYS A 82 -15.17 -4.42 -18.45
C LYS A 82 -15.02 -3.18 -19.33
N LEU A 83 -13.82 -2.91 -19.89
CA LEU A 83 -13.61 -1.80 -20.82
C LEU A 83 -14.53 -1.90 -22.04
N LYS A 84 -14.72 -3.11 -22.58
CA LYS A 84 -15.63 -3.36 -23.69
C LYS A 84 -17.08 -3.28 -23.25
N THR A 85 -17.44 -3.96 -22.17
CA THR A 85 -18.82 -4.04 -21.68
C THR A 85 -19.36 -2.69 -21.26
N ASN A 86 -18.52 -1.87 -20.62
CA ASN A 86 -18.93 -0.59 -20.02
C ASN A 86 -18.42 0.64 -20.81
N GLN A 87 -18.07 0.49 -22.09
CA GLN A 87 -17.46 1.56 -22.88
C GLN A 87 -18.25 2.87 -22.87
N THR A 88 -19.59 2.79 -22.89
CA THR A 88 -20.47 3.96 -22.84
C THR A 88 -20.37 4.70 -21.51
N GLU A 89 -20.32 3.98 -20.40
CA GLU A 89 -20.20 4.57 -19.08
C GLU A 89 -18.80 5.12 -18.82
N ILE A 90 -17.78 4.47 -19.35
CA ILE A 90 -16.40 4.96 -19.33
C ILE A 90 -16.31 6.26 -20.13
N ALA A 91 -16.83 6.28 -21.36
CA ALA A 91 -16.82 7.48 -22.22
C ALA A 91 -17.44 8.71 -21.54
N LYS A 92 -18.54 8.54 -20.78
CA LYS A 92 -19.16 9.64 -20.01
C LYS A 92 -18.22 10.21 -18.94
N ARG A 93 -17.32 9.39 -18.37
CA ARG A 93 -16.42 9.78 -17.28
C ARG A 93 -15.12 10.38 -17.77
N ILE A 94 -14.53 9.77 -18.80
CA ILE A 94 -13.25 10.24 -19.34
C ILE A 94 -13.40 11.37 -20.37
N GLY A 95 -14.63 11.62 -20.85
CA GLY A 95 -14.91 12.65 -21.84
C GLY A 95 -14.18 12.39 -23.16
N PRO A 96 -13.50 13.40 -23.73
CA PRO A 96 -12.78 13.25 -25.01
C PRO A 96 -11.46 12.50 -24.89
N THR A 97 -11.02 12.18 -23.67
CA THR A 97 -9.76 11.46 -23.45
C THR A 97 -9.85 10.04 -24.00
N LYS A 98 -8.80 9.61 -24.72
CA LYS A 98 -8.65 8.21 -25.13
C LYS A 98 -7.54 7.55 -24.34
N ILE A 99 -7.81 6.36 -23.83
CA ILE A 99 -6.83 5.57 -23.08
C ILE A 99 -5.87 4.89 -24.07
N GLY A 100 -4.60 5.26 -24.00
CA GLY A 100 -3.54 4.64 -24.81
C GLY A 100 -2.75 3.61 -24.03
N GLU A 101 -2.66 3.77 -22.72
CA GLU A 101 -1.95 2.86 -21.83
C GLU A 101 -2.87 2.43 -20.70
N TRP A 102 -2.86 1.15 -20.37
CA TRP A 102 -3.58 0.62 -19.21
C TRP A 102 -2.59 -0.04 -18.25
N PHE A 103 -2.47 0.52 -17.06
CA PHE A 103 -1.55 0.04 -16.03
C PHE A 103 -2.26 -0.90 -15.08
N PHE A 104 -1.80 -2.14 -15.03
CA PHE A 104 -2.16 -3.08 -13.98
C PHE A 104 -1.15 -2.96 -12.84
N VAL A 105 -1.60 -2.42 -11.72
CA VAL A 105 -0.75 -2.05 -10.58
C VAL A 105 -0.96 -3.03 -9.44
N THR A 106 0.06 -3.79 -9.09
CA THR A 106 0.02 -4.88 -8.11
C THR A 106 1.24 -4.85 -7.20
N PRO A 107 1.18 -5.37 -5.96
CA PRO A 107 2.34 -5.36 -5.06
C PRO A 107 3.57 -6.09 -5.59
N ALA A 108 3.38 -7.18 -6.35
CA ALA A 108 4.47 -8.00 -6.90
C ALA A 108 4.06 -8.69 -8.19
N VAL A 109 5.03 -8.95 -9.06
CA VAL A 109 4.90 -9.75 -10.30
C VAL A 109 6.02 -10.80 -10.32
N ASP A 110 5.67 -12.06 -10.10
CA ASP A 110 6.64 -13.12 -9.86
C ASP A 110 6.86 -14.06 -11.06
N ARG A 111 6.09 -13.91 -12.16
CA ARG A 111 6.20 -14.79 -13.33
C ARG A 111 6.21 -14.06 -14.66
N ASN A 112 7.20 -14.35 -15.49
CA ASN A 112 7.30 -13.85 -16.86
C ASN A 112 6.11 -14.27 -17.75
N ALA A 113 5.42 -15.37 -17.43
CA ALA A 113 4.24 -15.80 -18.15
C ALA A 113 3.10 -14.76 -18.12
N LEU A 114 3.06 -13.89 -17.09
CA LEU A 114 2.10 -12.80 -17.03
C LEU A 114 2.32 -11.77 -18.13
N LEU A 115 3.58 -11.49 -18.51
CA LEU A 115 3.91 -10.62 -19.64
C LEU A 115 3.37 -11.19 -20.97
N ALA A 116 3.54 -12.50 -21.19
CA ALA A 116 3.00 -13.14 -22.40
C ALA A 116 1.47 -13.04 -22.47
N HIS A 117 0.79 -13.27 -21.34
CA HIS A 117 -0.67 -13.11 -21.23
C HIS A 117 -1.09 -11.67 -21.53
N VAL A 118 -0.40 -10.68 -20.96
CA VAL A 118 -0.66 -9.25 -21.19
C VAL A 118 -0.54 -8.90 -22.68
N ARG A 119 0.50 -9.37 -23.39
CA ARG A 119 0.67 -9.15 -24.85
C ARG A 119 -0.47 -9.76 -25.67
N GLN A 120 -0.92 -10.95 -25.29
CA GLN A 120 -2.07 -11.58 -25.94
C GLN A 120 -3.35 -10.72 -25.72
N LYS A 121 -3.59 -10.25 -24.50
CA LYS A 121 -4.74 -9.40 -24.19
C LYS A 121 -4.68 -8.05 -24.87
N GLU A 122 -3.52 -7.45 -24.97
CA GLU A 122 -3.28 -6.22 -25.71
C GLU A 122 -3.71 -6.35 -27.20
N ALA A 123 -3.29 -7.43 -27.87
CA ALA A 123 -3.71 -7.69 -29.25
C ALA A 123 -5.25 -7.91 -29.36
N GLU A 124 -5.84 -8.63 -28.38
CA GLU A 124 -7.29 -8.83 -28.32
C GLU A 124 -8.05 -7.50 -28.19
N VAL A 125 -7.58 -6.62 -27.28
CA VAL A 125 -8.22 -5.32 -27.02
C VAL A 125 -8.12 -4.40 -28.24
N ARG A 126 -7.00 -4.32 -28.90
CA ARG A 126 -6.83 -3.55 -30.14
C ARG A 126 -7.82 -3.99 -31.23
N ALA A 127 -8.04 -5.30 -31.35
CA ALA A 127 -9.01 -5.85 -32.32
C ALA A 127 -10.47 -5.46 -32.03
N TRP A 128 -10.81 -4.99 -30.82
CA TRP A 128 -12.15 -4.52 -30.50
C TRP A 128 -12.48 -3.15 -31.08
N ASN A 129 -11.48 -2.36 -31.48
CA ASN A 129 -11.61 -1.00 -32.03
C ASN A 129 -12.55 -0.10 -31.18
N LEU A 130 -12.34 -0.10 -29.86
CA LEU A 130 -13.19 0.67 -28.95
C LEU A 130 -12.92 2.19 -29.08
N PRO A 131 -13.97 3.03 -29.22
CA PRO A 131 -13.79 4.48 -29.36
C PRO A 131 -13.07 5.18 -28.21
N ILE A 132 -13.12 4.59 -27.01
CA ILE A 132 -12.48 5.07 -25.78
C ILE A 132 -10.99 4.76 -25.72
N LEU A 133 -10.46 3.96 -26.63
CA LEU A 133 -9.06 3.55 -26.65
C LEU A 133 -8.34 4.18 -27.87
N LYS A 134 -7.00 4.31 -27.73
CA LYS A 134 -6.13 4.62 -28.86
C LYS A 134 -5.84 3.36 -29.68
N ASP A 135 -5.53 3.51 -30.97
CA ASP A 135 -5.24 2.38 -31.86
C ASP A 135 -3.96 1.60 -31.43
N ASP A 136 -3.02 2.32 -30.83
CA ASP A 136 -1.76 1.81 -30.29
C ASP A 136 -1.84 1.39 -28.81
N PHE A 137 -3.05 1.14 -28.32
CA PHE A 137 -3.28 0.75 -26.91
C PHE A 137 -2.31 -0.34 -26.43
N VAL A 138 -1.72 -0.12 -25.25
CA VAL A 138 -0.79 -1.05 -24.59
C VAL A 138 -1.21 -1.32 -23.14
N ILE A 139 -0.84 -2.51 -22.66
CA ILE A 139 -1.03 -2.92 -21.27
C ILE A 139 0.33 -3.02 -20.59
N GLN A 140 0.47 -2.37 -19.44
CA GLN A 140 1.71 -2.38 -18.69
C GLN A 140 1.50 -2.94 -17.28
N LEU A 141 2.39 -3.85 -16.88
CA LEU A 141 2.47 -4.33 -15.50
C LEU A 141 3.34 -3.37 -14.69
N ARG A 142 2.84 -2.95 -13.54
CA ARG A 142 3.55 -2.09 -12.60
C ARG A 142 3.49 -2.71 -11.22
N ASP A 143 4.65 -2.99 -10.64
CA ASP A 143 4.73 -3.45 -9.26
C ASP A 143 5.06 -2.32 -8.30
N ALA A 144 5.14 -2.66 -7.01
CA ALA A 144 5.45 -1.70 -5.96
C ALA A 144 6.82 -1.03 -6.15
N ASP A 145 7.79 -1.71 -6.77
CA ASP A 145 9.13 -1.18 -6.97
C ASP A 145 9.15 -0.04 -7.98
N PHE A 146 8.25 -0.09 -8.96
CA PHE A 146 8.10 0.99 -9.93
C PHE A 146 7.69 2.32 -9.28
N TYR A 147 6.99 2.27 -8.16
CA TYR A 147 6.49 3.43 -7.41
C TYR A 147 7.21 3.66 -6.08
N LEU A 148 8.36 3.02 -5.85
CA LEU A 148 9.05 3.04 -4.56
C LEU A 148 9.37 4.45 -4.06
N LYS A 149 9.73 5.37 -4.96
CA LYS A 149 10.00 6.78 -4.65
C LYS A 149 8.76 7.46 -4.10
N GLU A 150 7.66 7.40 -4.84
CA GLU A 150 6.39 8.03 -4.50
C GLU A 150 5.77 7.42 -3.24
N ILE A 151 5.89 6.09 -3.07
CA ILE A 151 5.45 5.39 -1.84
C ILE A 151 6.21 5.93 -0.61
N ASN A 152 7.53 6.08 -0.71
CA ASN A 152 8.33 6.63 0.39
C ASN A 152 8.00 8.10 0.67
N GLU A 153 7.73 8.88 -0.36
CA GLU A 153 7.33 10.28 -0.22
C GLU A 153 5.96 10.40 0.46
N VAL A 154 4.96 9.62 0.03
CA VAL A 154 3.64 9.54 0.68
C VAL A 154 3.77 9.16 2.16
N ARG A 155 4.62 8.19 2.49
CA ARG A 155 4.88 7.78 3.89
C ARG A 155 5.54 8.90 4.71
N SER A 156 6.47 9.64 4.12
CA SER A 156 7.13 10.76 4.77
C SER A 156 6.19 11.91 5.06
N LEU A 157 5.32 12.26 4.09
CA LEU A 157 4.35 13.33 4.23
C LEU A 157 3.31 13.06 5.33
N ASN A 158 2.97 11.81 5.56
CA ASN A 158 1.99 11.45 6.58
C ASN A 158 2.60 11.32 8.00
N GLY A 159 3.92 11.49 8.17
CA GLY A 159 4.61 11.55 9.48
C GLY A 159 4.48 10.32 10.37
N THR A 160 3.66 9.36 9.98
CA THR A 160 3.40 8.09 10.66
C THR A 160 3.29 7.01 9.60
N ALA A 161 3.55 5.76 9.96
CA ALA A 161 3.24 4.63 9.09
C ALA A 161 1.78 4.77 8.63
N LEU A 162 1.56 4.78 7.30
CA LEU A 162 0.21 4.78 6.73
C LEU A 162 -0.52 3.55 7.27
N ASN A 163 -1.31 3.75 8.29
CA ASN A 163 -2.11 2.69 8.88
C ASN A 163 -3.46 2.70 8.18
N PHE A 164 -3.57 1.93 7.10
CA PHE A 164 -4.81 1.76 6.35
C PHE A 164 -5.77 0.77 7.03
N ASP A 165 -5.29 0.08 8.06
CA ASP A 165 -6.11 -0.79 8.87
C ASP A 165 -6.61 -0.02 10.09
N SER A 166 -7.92 0.21 10.17
CA SER A 166 -8.57 0.82 11.32
C SER A 166 -8.64 -0.12 12.54
N SER A 167 -8.21 -1.37 12.38
CA SER A 167 -8.05 -2.27 13.50
C SER A 167 -6.89 -1.77 14.37
N PRO A 168 -7.09 -1.51 15.65
CA PRO A 168 -5.97 -1.20 16.53
C PRO A 168 -4.96 -2.36 16.43
N PRO A 169 -3.64 -2.05 16.33
CA PRO A 169 -2.66 -3.11 16.33
C PRO A 169 -2.93 -3.96 17.56
N VAL A 170 -3.23 -5.23 17.36
CA VAL A 170 -3.20 -6.19 18.47
C VAL A 170 -1.75 -6.14 18.92
N LEU A 171 -1.48 -5.42 20.00
CA LEU A 171 -0.24 -5.57 20.74
C LEU A 171 -0.24 -7.05 21.15
N ALA A 172 0.37 -7.87 20.29
CA ALA A 172 0.75 -9.20 20.70
C ALA A 172 1.52 -9.00 22.00
N ALA A 173 0.97 -9.52 23.08
CA ALA A 173 1.63 -9.41 24.37
C ALA A 173 3.08 -9.76 24.13
N LEU A 174 3.99 -8.82 24.47
CA LEU A 174 5.42 -8.94 24.29
C LEU A 174 5.97 -10.03 25.23
N THR A 175 5.49 -11.26 25.03
CA THR A 175 5.92 -12.48 25.72
C THR A 175 6.64 -13.33 24.70
N GLY A 176 7.95 -13.12 24.59
CA GLY A 176 8.79 -13.89 23.69
C GLY A 176 10.12 -13.20 23.40
N PRO A 177 10.98 -13.68 22.53
CA PRO A 177 12.41 -13.40 22.46
C PRO A 177 12.80 -11.97 22.03
N GLN A 178 12.05 -10.94 22.44
CA GLN A 178 12.42 -9.55 22.24
C GLN A 178 13.74 -9.16 22.91
N HIS A 179 14.07 -9.79 24.03
CA HIS A 179 15.36 -9.60 24.70
C HIS A 179 16.53 -9.97 23.78
N GLU A 180 16.35 -10.96 22.93
CA GLU A 180 17.38 -11.40 22.01
C GLU A 180 17.50 -10.46 20.78
N TYR A 181 16.38 -9.96 20.28
CA TYR A 181 16.33 -8.98 19.18
C TYR A 181 16.93 -7.63 19.62
N GLU A 182 16.53 -7.12 20.79
CA GLU A 182 17.06 -5.88 21.36
C GLU A 182 18.54 -6.01 21.68
N GLY A 183 18.97 -7.12 22.25
CA GLY A 183 20.37 -7.44 22.50
C GLY A 183 21.19 -7.48 21.20
N ASN A 184 20.66 -8.07 20.14
CA ASN A 184 21.31 -8.12 18.83
C ASN A 184 21.36 -6.75 18.14
N MET A 185 20.31 -5.94 18.27
CA MET A 185 20.30 -4.55 17.76
C MET A 185 21.34 -3.69 18.49
N LEU A 186 21.38 -3.77 19.82
CA LEU A 186 22.37 -3.05 20.64
C LEU A 186 23.80 -3.44 20.28
N ARG A 187 24.08 -4.73 20.21
CA ARG A 187 25.40 -5.24 19.84
C ARG A 187 25.83 -4.80 18.43
N LYS A 188 24.92 -4.83 17.45
CA LYS A 188 25.19 -4.34 16.07
C LYS A 188 25.43 -2.84 16.04
N THR A 189 24.73 -2.07 16.85
CA THR A 189 24.91 -0.63 16.96
C THR A 189 26.23 -0.29 17.62
N GLU A 190 26.59 -0.98 18.69
CA GLU A 190 27.89 -0.85 19.35
C GLU A 190 29.06 -1.19 18.43
N LEU A 191 28.98 -2.29 17.69
CA LEU A 191 30.01 -2.68 16.70
C LEU A 191 30.16 -1.66 15.56
N ARG A 192 29.08 -1.02 15.14
CA ARG A 192 29.11 0.03 14.09
C ARG A 192 29.63 1.37 14.59
N LEU A 193 29.41 1.67 15.86
CA LEU A 193 29.82 2.94 16.47
C LEU A 193 31.22 2.86 17.11
N ALA A 194 31.66 1.68 17.56
CA ALA A 194 32.96 1.48 18.21
C ALA A 194 34.15 2.09 17.43
N PRO A 195 34.25 1.98 16.10
CA PRO A 195 35.33 2.63 15.35
C PRO A 195 35.21 4.15 15.27
N LYS A 196 34.02 4.72 15.53
CA LYS A 196 33.73 6.16 15.42
C LYS A 196 33.82 6.89 16.76
N ILE A 197 33.82 6.14 17.86
CA ILE A 197 33.89 6.70 19.23
C ILE A 197 35.35 6.62 19.73
N ALA A 198 36.22 7.34 19.06
CA ALA A 198 37.62 7.43 19.50
C ALA A 198 37.83 8.47 20.63
N SER A 199 36.78 9.15 21.10
CA SER A 199 36.88 10.19 22.14
C SER A 199 36.02 9.83 23.37
N PRO A 200 36.57 9.91 24.61
CA PRO A 200 35.83 9.71 25.84
C PRO A 200 34.56 10.59 26.01
N ASN A 201 34.57 11.76 25.40
CA ASN A 201 33.43 12.68 25.43
C ASN A 201 32.28 12.22 24.56
N MET A 202 32.54 11.56 23.43
CA MET A 202 31.50 10.99 22.58
C MET A 202 30.85 9.77 23.24
N ALA A 203 31.59 8.93 23.92
CA ALA A 203 31.04 7.80 24.68
C ALA A 203 30.07 8.26 25.78
N LYS A 204 30.39 9.36 26.49
CA LYS A 204 29.50 9.99 27.49
C LYS A 204 28.22 10.53 26.85
N LEU A 205 28.33 11.15 25.68
CA LEU A 205 27.19 11.75 24.95
C LEU A 205 26.23 10.65 24.44
N VAL A 206 26.78 9.59 23.88
CA VAL A 206 26.00 8.43 23.38
C VAL A 206 25.30 7.73 24.52
N ASN A 207 25.98 7.50 25.65
CA ASN A 207 25.36 6.89 26.84
C ASN A 207 24.30 7.79 27.47
N GLY A 208 24.47 9.10 27.44
CA GLY A 208 23.47 10.09 27.88
C GLY A 208 22.22 10.07 27.01
N LEU A 209 22.37 10.08 25.70
CA LEU A 209 21.26 9.99 24.73
C LEU A 209 20.50 8.66 24.87
N TYR A 210 21.22 7.54 24.99
CA TYR A 210 20.64 6.23 25.20
C TYR A 210 19.80 6.17 26.48
N SER A 211 20.30 6.72 27.59
CA SER A 211 19.59 6.76 28.86
C SER A 211 18.32 7.66 28.80
N GLN A 212 18.35 8.71 27.99
CA GLN A 212 17.18 9.58 27.75
C GLN A 212 16.11 8.88 26.90
N VAL A 213 16.53 8.17 25.84
CA VAL A 213 15.59 7.42 24.98
C VAL A 213 14.93 6.29 25.77
N LYS A 214 15.71 5.56 26.58
CA LYS A 214 15.17 4.48 27.45
C LYS A 214 14.18 5.01 28.48
N ARG A 215 14.43 6.19 29.10
CA ARG A 215 13.48 6.83 30.01
C ARG A 215 12.21 7.27 29.35
N ARG A 216 12.29 7.86 28.14
CA ARG A 216 11.10 8.29 27.37
C ARG A 216 10.24 7.11 26.94
N LEU A 217 10.86 6.03 26.47
CA LEU A 217 10.13 4.80 26.11
C LEU A 217 9.41 4.19 27.31
N ALA A 218 10.08 4.10 28.46
CA ALA A 218 9.47 3.59 29.70
C ALA A 218 8.31 4.48 30.19
N GLN A 219 8.44 5.80 30.04
CA GLN A 219 7.40 6.76 30.41
C GLN A 219 6.19 6.66 29.46
N THR A 220 6.43 6.54 28.16
CA THR A 220 5.35 6.35 27.16
C THR A 220 4.58 5.05 27.39
N VAL A 221 5.28 3.97 27.73
CA VAL A 221 4.64 2.69 28.08
C VAL A 221 3.77 2.83 29.32
N ASN A 222 4.28 3.46 30.37
CA ASN A 222 3.52 3.69 31.62
C ASN A 222 2.30 4.61 31.41
N ASP A 223 2.43 5.65 30.58
CA ASP A 223 1.32 6.57 30.25
C ASP A 223 0.23 5.89 29.41
N VAL A 224 0.60 4.94 28.55
CA VAL A 224 -0.35 4.13 27.80
C VAL A 224 -1.08 3.14 28.71
N TRP A 225 -0.37 2.53 29.67
CA TRP A 225 -0.97 1.65 30.67
C TRP A 225 -1.93 2.38 31.60
N ALA A 226 -1.56 3.57 32.11
CA ALA A 226 -2.40 4.38 32.96
C ALA A 226 -3.72 4.77 32.29
N ARG A 227 -3.65 5.21 31.02
CA ARG A 227 -4.84 5.55 30.23
C ARG A 227 -5.72 4.34 29.87
N GLY A 228 -5.13 3.15 29.71
CA GLY A 228 -5.88 1.91 29.44
C GLY A 228 -6.63 1.37 30.67
N ILE A 229 -6.23 1.74 31.88
CA ILE A 229 -6.91 1.33 33.14
C ILE A 229 -8.07 2.27 33.44
N ASP A 230 -7.91 3.58 33.28
CA ASP A 230 -8.98 4.56 33.52
C ASP A 230 -10.18 4.37 32.57
N GLY A 231 -9.96 3.99 31.32
CA GLY A 231 -11.04 3.72 30.39
C GLY A 231 -11.86 2.44 30.66
N ARG A 232 -11.45 1.60 31.61
CA ARG A 232 -12.23 0.40 32.05
C ARG A 232 -13.05 0.58 33.30
N LEU A 233 -12.85 1.65 34.03
CA LEU A 233 -13.61 1.92 35.31
C LEU A 233 -14.85 2.76 35.10
N GLU A 234 -15.00 3.44 33.94
CA GLU A 234 -16.22 4.23 33.67
C GLU A 234 -17.36 3.42 33.01
N GLY A 235 -17.17 2.13 32.72
CA GLY A 235 -18.16 1.26 32.07
C GLY A 235 -18.99 0.35 32.98
N VAL A 236 -18.85 0.43 34.31
CA VAL A 236 -19.61 -0.41 35.24
C VAL A 236 -20.26 0.49 36.32
N GLY A 237 -21.39 1.08 36.00
CA GLY A 237 -22.17 1.87 36.94
C GLY A 237 -23.58 2.10 36.45
N HIS A 238 -24.49 1.29 36.99
CA HIS A 238 -25.93 1.54 37.19
C HIS A 238 -26.91 1.34 36.04
N SER A 239 -27.59 0.22 36.12
CA SER A 239 -29.02 0.14 35.87
C SER A 239 -29.62 -0.87 36.87
N GLU A 240 -29.99 -0.37 38.04
CA GLU A 240 -31.03 -0.97 38.87
C GLU A 240 -32.11 0.08 39.16
N ASN A 241 -33.38 -0.39 39.08
CA ASN A 241 -34.66 0.24 39.48
C ASN A 241 -35.28 1.19 38.42
N ASP A 242 -36.49 0.99 37.96
CA ASP A 242 -37.76 0.74 38.67
C ASP A 242 -38.90 0.41 37.68
N CYS A 243 -39.86 -0.44 38.20
CA CYS A 243 -41.25 -0.70 37.80
C CYS A 243 -41.56 -1.24 36.42
#